data_4a54b7dc465debf944b775b53e35e03a
#
_entry.id   4a54b7dc465debf944b775b53e35e03a
#
_cell.length_a   1.000
_cell.length_b   1.000
_cell.length_c   1.000
_cell.angle_alpha   90.00
_cell.angle_beta   90.00
_cell.angle_gamma   90.00
#
_symmetry.space_group_name_H-M   'P 1'
#
loop_
_entity.id
_entity.type
_entity.pdbx_description
1 polymer ?
#
loop_
_entity_poly.entity_id
_entity_poly.type
_entity_poly.pdbx_seq_one_letter_code
_entity_poly.pdbx_strand_id
1 'polypeptide(L)'
;MTHSKPATSTRQKALLAALRDCGDEMSGQQLHRSLADGPSSMGLATVYRNLRQLQQKGMVRCRHLPTGEALYAPVEQDRHHLTCVDCGETRPLDHCPIHGLSVPKDTQKDFELLFHTLEFFGLCQSCRERQQLT
;
A
#
# COMPACT_ATOMS: atom_id res chain seq x y z
N MET A 1 -9.78 -1.62 28.59
CA MET A 1 -10.79 -1.27 27.57
C MET A 1 -10.31 -1.74 26.22
N THR A 2 -11.04 -2.68 25.67
CA THR A 2 -10.76 -3.13 24.31
C THR A 2 -11.41 -2.18 23.34
N HIS A 3 -10.60 -1.50 22.55
CA HIS A 3 -11.13 -0.72 21.43
C HIS A 3 -11.55 -1.69 20.33
N SER A 4 -12.86 -1.91 20.21
CA SER A 4 -13.37 -2.64 19.06
C SER A 4 -13.16 -1.75 17.81
N LYS A 5 -12.52 -2.27 16.78
CA LYS A 5 -12.43 -1.56 15.50
C LYS A 5 -13.84 -1.34 14.95
N PRO A 6 -14.14 -0.15 14.37
CA PRO A 6 -15.44 0.07 13.74
C PRO A 6 -15.72 -1.01 12.70
N ALA A 7 -16.98 -1.38 12.57
CA ALA A 7 -17.39 -2.38 11.58
C ALA A 7 -17.04 -1.92 10.18
N THR A 8 -16.59 -2.86 9.35
CA THR A 8 -16.25 -2.61 7.95
C THR A 8 -17.53 -2.54 7.13
N SER A 9 -17.74 -1.45 6.39
CA SER A 9 -18.89 -1.28 5.53
C SER A 9 -18.87 -2.24 4.33
N THR A 10 -20.00 -2.39 3.65
CA THR A 10 -20.08 -3.20 2.43
C THR A 10 -19.11 -2.71 1.35
N ARG A 11 -19.00 -1.39 1.18
CA ARG A 11 -18.05 -0.79 0.23
C ARG A 11 -16.61 -1.10 0.59
N GLN A 12 -16.28 -1.02 1.87
CA GLN A 12 -14.94 -1.32 2.37
C GLN A 12 -14.60 -2.79 2.19
N LYS A 13 -15.56 -3.69 2.42
CA LYS A 13 -15.38 -5.14 2.17
C LYS A 13 -15.10 -5.42 0.71
N ALA A 14 -15.80 -4.73 -0.20
CA ALA A 14 -15.58 -4.88 -1.64
C ALA A 14 -14.17 -4.42 -2.05
N LEU A 15 -13.69 -3.31 -1.51
CA LEU A 15 -12.34 -2.81 -1.78
C LEU A 15 -11.28 -3.77 -1.25
N LEU A 16 -11.46 -4.29 -0.04
CA LEU A 16 -10.53 -5.27 0.55
C LEU A 16 -10.50 -6.56 -0.26
N ALA A 17 -11.66 -7.05 -0.71
CA ALA A 17 -11.73 -8.25 -1.54
C ALA A 17 -10.98 -8.04 -2.87
N ALA A 18 -11.16 -6.91 -3.51
CA ALA A 18 -10.46 -6.58 -4.77
C ALA A 18 -8.95 -6.52 -4.56
N LEU A 19 -8.48 -5.91 -3.47
CA LEU A 19 -7.06 -5.85 -3.14
C LEU A 19 -6.47 -7.24 -2.87
N ARG A 20 -7.20 -8.08 -2.14
CA ARG A 20 -6.75 -9.45 -1.85
C ARG A 20 -6.69 -10.31 -3.11
N ASP A 21 -7.69 -10.18 -3.98
CA ASP A 21 -7.75 -10.95 -5.23
C ASP A 21 -6.64 -10.54 -6.20
N CYS A 22 -6.25 -9.29 -6.19
CA CYS A 22 -5.14 -8.78 -7.01
C CYS A 22 -3.81 -9.46 -6.65
N GLY A 23 -3.61 -9.80 -5.38
CA GLY A 23 -2.38 -10.44 -4.90
C GLY A 23 -1.17 -9.51 -4.85
N ASP A 24 -1.34 -8.25 -5.19
CA ASP A 24 -0.30 -7.22 -5.20
C ASP A 24 -0.93 -5.90 -4.75
N GLU A 25 -0.29 -4.80 -5.04
CA GLU A 25 -0.84 -3.49 -4.71
C GLU A 25 -1.56 -2.87 -5.90
N MET A 26 -2.51 -1.99 -5.62
CA MET A 26 -3.27 -1.26 -6.62
C MET A 26 -3.36 0.22 -6.25
N SER A 27 -3.38 1.08 -7.28
CA SER A 27 -3.74 2.48 -7.09
C SER A 27 -5.26 2.60 -6.88
N GLY A 28 -5.70 3.76 -6.36
CA GLY A 28 -7.13 4.03 -6.21
C GLY A 28 -7.87 4.01 -7.55
N GLN A 29 -7.22 4.48 -8.62
CA GLN A 29 -7.79 4.44 -9.97
C GLN A 29 -7.93 3.02 -10.49
N GLN A 30 -6.94 2.17 -10.27
CA GLN A 30 -7.03 0.76 -10.64
C GLN A 30 -8.16 0.05 -9.91
N LEU A 31 -8.32 0.31 -8.61
CA LEU A 31 -9.43 -0.23 -7.82
C LEU A 31 -10.77 0.24 -8.37
N HIS A 32 -10.89 1.52 -8.67
CA HIS A 32 -12.10 2.09 -9.24
C HIS A 32 -12.47 1.36 -10.54
N ARG A 33 -11.51 1.16 -11.43
CA ARG A 33 -11.74 0.45 -12.70
C ARG A 33 -12.10 -1.00 -12.49
N SER A 34 -11.47 -1.68 -11.54
CA SER A 34 -11.72 -3.11 -11.28
C SER A 34 -13.13 -3.36 -10.76
N LEU A 35 -13.78 -2.38 -10.14
CA LEU A 35 -15.13 -2.49 -9.61
C LEU A 35 -16.19 -1.87 -10.52
N ALA A 36 -15.79 -1.23 -11.61
CA ALA A 36 -16.69 -0.39 -12.43
C ALA A 36 -17.88 -1.13 -13.01
N ASP A 37 -17.71 -2.39 -13.42
CA ASP A 37 -18.74 -3.19 -14.08
C ASP A 37 -19.49 -4.11 -13.14
N GLY A 38 -19.22 -4.04 -11.85
CA GLY A 38 -19.80 -4.93 -10.85
C GLY A 38 -20.81 -4.26 -9.94
N PRO A 39 -21.46 -5.06 -9.06
CA PRO A 39 -22.46 -4.54 -8.13
C PRO A 39 -21.88 -3.62 -7.07
N SER A 40 -20.57 -3.64 -6.87
CA SER A 40 -19.86 -2.80 -5.90
C SER A 40 -19.27 -1.55 -6.53
N SER A 41 -19.69 -1.19 -7.75
CA SER A 41 -19.24 0.02 -8.42
C SER A 41 -19.49 1.25 -7.55
N MET A 42 -18.49 2.15 -7.51
CA MET A 42 -18.58 3.39 -6.73
C MET A 42 -17.75 4.46 -7.42
N GLY A 43 -18.04 5.73 -7.12
CA GLY A 43 -17.27 6.84 -7.67
C GLY A 43 -15.86 6.87 -7.14
N LEU A 44 -14.95 7.51 -7.89
CA LEU A 44 -13.53 7.57 -7.54
C LEU A 44 -13.30 8.26 -6.19
N ALA A 45 -14.02 9.34 -5.90
CA ALA A 45 -13.92 10.02 -4.61
C ALA A 45 -14.34 9.11 -3.44
N THR A 46 -15.35 8.28 -3.69
CA THR A 46 -15.81 7.29 -2.68
C THR A 46 -14.75 6.22 -2.44
N VAL A 47 -14.07 5.77 -3.51
CA VAL A 47 -12.95 4.82 -3.40
C VAL A 47 -11.88 5.39 -2.48
N TYR A 48 -11.41 6.61 -2.75
CA TYR A 48 -10.34 7.22 -1.93
C TYR A 48 -10.76 7.46 -0.49
N ARG A 49 -12.00 7.89 -0.26
CA ARG A 49 -12.51 8.10 1.09
C ARG A 49 -12.53 6.81 1.89
N ASN A 50 -12.99 5.72 1.28
CA ASN A 50 -13.03 4.41 1.95
C ASN A 50 -11.64 3.81 2.15
N LEU A 51 -10.72 4.02 1.21
CA LEU A 51 -9.31 3.61 1.37
C LEU A 51 -8.67 4.32 2.55
N ARG A 52 -8.92 5.62 2.69
CA ARG A 52 -8.42 6.40 3.82
C ARG A 52 -8.95 5.86 5.15
N GLN A 53 -10.25 5.54 5.21
CA GLN A 53 -10.86 4.96 6.41
C GLN A 53 -10.26 3.60 6.74
N LEU A 54 -10.06 2.75 5.73
CA LEU A 54 -9.43 1.44 5.90
C LEU A 54 -7.98 1.57 6.40
N GLN A 55 -7.26 2.56 5.91
CA GLN A 55 -5.91 2.87 6.38
C GLN A 55 -5.92 3.29 7.84
N GLN A 56 -6.88 4.15 8.23
CA GLN A 56 -7.05 4.58 9.62
C GLN A 56 -7.41 3.42 10.55
N LYS A 57 -8.12 2.42 10.03
CA LYS A 57 -8.47 1.20 10.77
C LYS A 57 -7.32 0.19 10.83
N GLY A 58 -6.21 0.45 10.14
CA GLY A 58 -5.07 -0.48 10.09
C GLY A 58 -5.30 -1.70 9.22
N MET A 59 -6.25 -1.65 8.29
CA MET A 59 -6.59 -2.80 7.42
C MET A 59 -5.92 -2.73 6.06
N VAL A 60 -5.51 -1.54 5.63
CA VAL A 60 -4.88 -1.28 4.34
C VAL A 60 -3.62 -0.46 4.57
N ARG A 61 -2.54 -0.82 3.86
CA ARG A 61 -1.30 -0.05 3.80
C ARG A 61 -1.30 0.82 2.57
N CYS A 62 -0.63 1.95 2.66
CA CYS A 62 -0.41 2.85 1.53
C CYS A 62 1.06 3.17 1.44
N ARG A 63 1.62 3.12 0.24
CA ARG A 63 2.96 3.64 -0.04
C ARG A 63 2.91 4.52 -1.27
N HIS A 64 3.85 5.43 -1.37
CA HIS A 64 3.92 6.35 -2.50
C HIS A 64 5.13 6.03 -3.36
N LEU A 65 4.91 5.98 -4.67
CA LEU A 65 6.01 5.87 -5.63
C LEU A 65 6.72 7.22 -5.76
N PRO A 66 7.97 7.24 -6.28
CA PRO A 66 8.65 8.51 -6.56
C PRO A 66 7.86 9.45 -7.47
N THR A 67 6.96 8.91 -8.30
CA THR A 67 6.05 9.69 -9.16
C THR A 67 4.95 10.42 -8.37
N GLY A 68 4.79 10.09 -7.08
CA GLY A 68 3.71 10.60 -6.25
C GLY A 68 2.47 9.72 -6.24
N GLU A 69 2.40 8.70 -7.08
CA GLU A 69 1.27 7.77 -7.12
C GLU A 69 1.19 6.96 -5.83
N ALA A 70 -0.01 6.89 -5.24
CA ALA A 70 -0.26 6.10 -4.05
C ALA A 70 -0.72 4.69 -4.43
N LEU A 71 -0.13 3.68 -3.81
CA LEU A 71 -0.49 2.28 -4.00
C LEU A 71 -0.98 1.70 -2.68
N TYR A 72 -2.00 0.87 -2.76
CA TYR A 72 -2.68 0.29 -1.61
C TYR A 72 -2.60 -1.22 -1.64
N ALA A 73 -2.47 -1.83 -0.46
CA ALA A 73 -2.47 -3.28 -0.29
C ALA A 73 -3.07 -3.64 1.06
N PRO A 74 -3.64 -4.85 1.22
CA PRO A 74 -4.06 -5.30 2.54
C PRO A 74 -2.86 -5.34 3.49
N VAL A 75 -3.09 -4.97 4.74
CA VAL A 75 -2.01 -4.89 5.74
C VAL A 75 -1.38 -6.26 6.01
N GLU A 76 -2.13 -7.35 5.84
CA GLU A 76 -1.61 -8.71 6.02
C GLU A 76 -0.65 -9.14 4.91
N GLN A 77 -0.62 -8.43 3.77
CA GLN A 77 0.36 -8.66 2.71
C GLN A 77 1.58 -7.80 2.99
N ASP A 78 2.54 -8.36 3.70
CA ASP A 78 3.75 -7.65 4.11
C ASP A 78 4.80 -7.73 3.00
N ARG A 79 4.55 -7.02 1.91
CA ARG A 79 5.46 -6.96 0.77
C ARG A 79 6.22 -5.65 0.76
N HIS A 80 7.52 -5.77 0.56
CA HIS A 80 8.42 -4.64 0.41
C HIS A 80 8.95 -4.60 -1.02
N HIS A 81 9.43 -3.46 -1.47
CA HIS A 81 9.76 -3.26 -2.88
C HIS A 81 11.09 -2.55 -3.03
N LEU A 82 11.75 -2.84 -4.15
CA LEU A 82 12.91 -2.10 -4.65
C LEU A 82 12.48 -1.33 -5.89
N THR A 83 12.60 -0.01 -5.86
CA THR A 83 12.11 0.87 -6.92
C THR A 83 13.26 1.67 -7.55
N CYS A 84 13.30 1.70 -8.88
CA CYS A 84 14.23 2.57 -9.61
C CYS A 84 13.77 4.02 -9.50
N VAL A 85 14.64 4.89 -8.99
CA VAL A 85 14.31 6.30 -8.79
C VAL A 85 14.19 7.07 -10.11
N ASP A 86 14.71 6.52 -11.20
CA ASP A 86 14.68 7.17 -12.51
C ASP A 86 13.41 6.78 -13.31
N CYS A 87 13.24 5.49 -13.61
CA CYS A 87 12.14 5.05 -14.46
C CYS A 87 10.91 4.54 -13.70
N GLY A 88 11.02 4.34 -12.39
CA GLY A 88 9.90 3.86 -11.56
C GLY A 88 9.69 2.35 -11.58
N GLU A 89 10.53 1.59 -12.30
CA GLU A 89 10.44 0.12 -12.26
C GLU A 89 10.49 -0.36 -10.82
N THR A 90 9.55 -1.22 -10.44
CA THR A 90 9.42 -1.71 -9.06
C THR A 90 9.46 -3.23 -9.06
N ARG A 91 10.25 -3.79 -8.15
CA ARG A 91 10.35 -5.24 -7.94
C ARG A 91 9.97 -5.58 -6.51
N PRO A 92 9.03 -6.52 -6.31
CA PRO A 92 8.73 -6.97 -4.95
C PRO A 92 9.88 -7.82 -4.41
N LEU A 93 10.10 -7.72 -3.10
CA LEU A 93 11.00 -8.62 -2.40
C LEU A 93 10.25 -9.91 -2.07
N ASP A 94 10.93 -11.04 -2.15
CA ASP A 94 10.32 -12.35 -1.90
C ASP A 94 9.86 -12.51 -0.44
N HIS A 95 10.56 -11.83 0.48
CA HIS A 95 10.24 -11.88 1.90
C HIS A 95 10.75 -10.60 2.57
N CYS A 96 10.24 -10.33 3.76
CA CYS A 96 10.70 -9.19 4.55
C CYS A 96 12.13 -9.47 5.03
N PRO A 97 13.12 -8.61 4.67
CA PRO A 97 14.51 -8.83 5.08
C PRO A 97 14.78 -8.49 6.54
N ILE A 98 13.83 -7.86 7.21
CA ILE A 98 14.01 -7.36 8.57
C ILE A 98 13.06 -8.10 9.50
N HIS A 99 13.62 -8.71 10.54
CA HIS A 99 12.86 -9.39 11.59
C HIS A 99 13.10 -8.69 12.92
N GLY A 100 12.05 -8.57 13.72
CA GLY A 100 12.16 -8.04 15.08
C GLY A 100 12.30 -6.52 15.16
N LEU A 101 12.07 -5.81 14.06
CA LEU A 101 12.07 -4.35 14.08
C LEU A 101 10.80 -3.84 14.74
N SER A 102 10.94 -2.97 15.73
CA SER A 102 9.80 -2.36 16.41
C SER A 102 10.07 -0.89 16.69
N VAL A 103 9.01 -0.13 16.83
CA VAL A 103 9.11 1.26 17.25
C VAL A 103 9.46 1.28 18.74
N PRO A 104 10.46 2.09 19.17
CA PRO A 104 10.79 2.21 20.59
C PRO A 104 9.56 2.58 21.42
N LYS A 105 9.45 1.97 22.59
CA LYS A 105 8.28 2.15 23.48
C LYS A 105 8.03 3.62 23.84
N ASP A 106 9.08 4.39 24.07
CA ASP A 106 8.94 5.81 24.43
C ASP A 106 8.33 6.63 23.28
N THR A 107 8.71 6.31 22.05
CA THR A 107 8.16 6.97 20.86
C THR A 107 6.72 6.58 20.63
N GLN A 108 6.36 5.33 20.95
CA GLN A 108 5.06 4.75 20.69
C GLN A 108 3.99 5.13 21.72
N LYS A 109 4.38 5.77 22.82
CA LYS A 109 3.60 5.94 24.04
C LYS A 109 2.14 6.34 23.86
N ASP A 110 1.86 7.30 22.98
CA ASP A 110 0.51 7.82 22.73
C ASP A 110 -0.01 7.47 21.36
N PHE A 111 0.58 6.47 20.70
CA PHE A 111 0.22 6.03 19.35
C PHE A 111 -0.19 4.58 19.34
N GLU A 112 -1.20 4.27 18.54
CA GLU A 112 -1.48 2.88 18.15
C GLU A 112 -0.71 2.60 16.86
N LEU A 113 0.22 1.65 16.90
CA LEU A 113 0.96 1.24 15.71
C LEU A 113 0.05 0.41 14.81
N LEU A 114 -0.17 0.83 13.59
CA LEU A 114 -1.05 0.14 12.64
C LEU A 114 -0.28 -0.72 11.65
N PHE A 115 0.77 -0.19 11.04
CA PHE A 115 1.57 -0.90 10.05
C PHE A 115 2.89 -0.16 9.84
N HIS A 116 3.78 -0.82 9.11
CA HIS A 116 5.02 -0.19 8.64
C HIS A 116 5.17 -0.39 7.14
N THR A 117 6.00 0.44 6.53
CA THR A 117 6.45 0.25 5.16
C THR A 117 7.98 0.23 5.15
N LEU A 118 8.54 -0.55 4.24
CA LEU A 118 9.98 -0.59 4.03
C LEU A 118 10.22 -0.48 2.53
N GLU A 119 10.93 0.56 2.14
CA GLU A 119 11.17 0.85 0.74
C GLU A 119 12.67 0.87 0.48
N PHE A 120 13.09 0.25 -0.62
CA PHE A 120 14.45 0.34 -1.12
C PHE A 120 14.43 1.07 -2.46
N PHE A 121 15.39 1.95 -2.66
CA PHE A 121 15.50 2.74 -3.87
C PHE A 121 16.87 2.52 -4.49
N GLY A 122 16.91 2.42 -5.81
CA GLY A 122 18.15 2.21 -6.54
C GLY A 122 18.02 2.65 -7.98
N LEU A 123 18.93 2.20 -8.82
CA LEU A 123 18.90 2.42 -10.26
C LEU A 123 18.88 1.07 -10.95
N CYS A 124 17.90 0.85 -11.84
CA CYS A 124 17.88 -0.37 -12.65
C CYS A 124 19.06 -0.33 -13.66
N GLN A 125 19.38 -1.49 -14.23
CA GLN A 125 20.53 -1.61 -15.12
C GLN A 125 20.44 -0.63 -16.30
N SER A 126 19.29 -0.54 -16.94
CA SER A 126 19.07 0.35 -18.09
C SER A 126 19.31 1.82 -17.74
N CYS A 127 18.79 2.27 -16.60
CA CYS A 127 18.95 3.66 -16.15
C CYS A 127 20.38 3.95 -15.75
N ARG A 128 21.04 3.00 -15.08
CA ARG A 128 22.45 3.14 -14.69
C ARG A 128 23.34 3.25 -15.92
N GLU A 129 23.11 2.44 -16.95
CA GLU A 129 23.86 2.45 -18.20
C GLU A 129 23.68 3.78 -18.94
N ARG A 130 22.46 4.30 -19.01
CA ARG A 130 22.19 5.60 -19.63
C ARG A 130 22.93 6.74 -18.94
N GLN A 131 23.03 6.71 -17.62
CA GLN A 131 23.76 7.72 -16.87
C GLN A 131 25.27 7.68 -17.11
N GLN A 132 25.81 6.50 -17.37
CA GLN A 132 27.23 6.33 -17.67
C GLN A 132 27.61 6.84 -19.05
N LEU A 133 26.64 7.02 -19.95
CA LEU A 133 26.87 7.49 -21.31
C LEU A 133 26.90 9.03 -21.43
N THR A 134 26.58 9.76 -20.38
CA THR A 134 26.59 11.23 -20.39
C THR A 134 27.83 11.81 -19.76
#